data_2e4bdd8b38949481b2ca6867e2b07403
#
_entry.id   2e4bdd8b38949481b2ca6867e2b07403
#
_cell.length_a   1.000
_cell.length_b   1.000
_cell.length_c   1.000
_cell.angle_alpha   90.00
_cell.angle_beta   90.00
_cell.angle_gamma   90.00
#
_symmetry.space_group_name_H-M   'P 1'
#
loop_
_entity.id
_entity.type
_entity.pdbx_description
1 polymer ?
#
loop_
_entity_poly.entity_id
_entity_poly.type
_entity_poly.pdbx_seq_one_letter_code
_entity_poly.pdbx_strand_id
1 'polypeptide(L)'
;MIIWMTGCTNGLGRALVPEFVERGHTVVGCGRNEIELQRLSEEFPDCFFMACDVSDEGSVEDFVNEALISAGEPDFLINNAAIVNEPAPLWQVSAEEFNSLTSVNINGVANMIRHVVPLMLSNDSGMVINLSSGWGRSSSPDVAPYCATKWAIEGLNQALSQELPENVGTVALNPGVINTEMLQKCWGEEADSFPSAESWATTAAPFILGLTPKDNGKPLTAP
;
A
#
# COMPACT_ATOMS: atom_id res chain seq x y z
N MET A 1 11.83 -12.16 6.97
CA MET A 1 11.26 -11.81 5.65
C MET A 1 11.65 -10.39 5.31
N ILE A 2 11.78 -10.09 4.03
CA ILE A 2 12.01 -8.75 3.50
C ILE A 2 10.67 -8.22 2.97
N ILE A 3 10.19 -7.11 3.55
CA ILE A 3 8.88 -6.53 3.26
C ILE A 3 9.09 -5.20 2.55
N TRP A 4 8.72 -5.13 1.28
CA TRP A 4 8.73 -3.88 0.53
C TRP A 4 7.38 -3.20 0.65
N MET A 5 7.36 -1.91 1.01
CA MET A 5 6.12 -1.18 1.28
C MET A 5 6.15 0.24 0.74
N THR A 6 5.12 0.62 -0.02
CA THR A 6 4.95 2.00 -0.47
C THR A 6 4.14 2.82 0.53
N GLY A 7 4.41 4.14 0.61
CA GLY A 7 3.66 5.03 1.49
C GLY A 7 3.95 4.81 2.98
N CYS A 8 5.22 4.54 3.35
CA CYS A 8 5.63 4.26 4.72
C CYS A 8 5.82 5.51 5.60
N THR A 9 5.60 6.71 5.08
CA THR A 9 5.89 7.96 5.80
C THR A 9 4.71 8.51 6.61
N ASN A 10 3.50 7.98 6.43
CA ASN A 10 2.31 8.44 7.15
C ASN A 10 1.26 7.32 7.28
N GLY A 11 0.27 7.52 8.17
CA GLY A 11 -0.91 6.68 8.33
C GLY A 11 -0.58 5.21 8.55
N LEU A 12 -1.29 4.33 7.85
CA LEU A 12 -1.18 2.88 8.01
C LEU A 12 0.23 2.35 7.73
N GLY A 13 0.88 2.87 6.68
CA GLY A 13 2.23 2.47 6.32
C GLY A 13 3.24 2.81 7.42
N ARG A 14 3.18 4.02 7.98
CA ARG A 14 4.07 4.42 9.08
C ARG A 14 3.87 3.56 10.33
N ALA A 15 2.61 3.22 10.64
CA ALA A 15 2.27 2.39 11.79
C ALA A 15 2.68 0.91 11.63
N LEU A 16 2.72 0.39 10.42
CA LEU A 16 3.14 -1.00 10.15
C LEU A 16 4.65 -1.20 10.27
N VAL A 17 5.49 -0.17 10.05
CA VAL A 17 6.95 -0.31 10.09
C VAL A 17 7.45 -0.88 11.42
N PRO A 18 7.16 -0.28 12.61
CA PRO A 18 7.62 -0.82 13.88
C PRO A 18 7.09 -2.23 14.13
N GLU A 19 5.85 -2.51 13.77
CA GLU A 19 5.22 -3.81 13.97
C GLU A 19 5.92 -4.95 13.20
N PHE A 20 6.39 -4.67 11.99
CA PHE A 20 7.17 -5.64 11.23
C PHE A 20 8.59 -5.79 11.78
N VAL A 21 9.25 -4.68 12.12
CA VAL A 21 10.62 -4.70 12.66
C VAL A 21 10.68 -5.42 14.01
N GLU A 22 9.76 -5.15 14.94
CA GLU A 22 9.66 -5.82 16.24
C GLU A 22 9.46 -7.34 16.12
N ARG A 23 8.88 -7.80 15.00
CA ARG A 23 8.70 -9.23 14.69
C ARG A 23 9.89 -9.83 13.94
N GLY A 24 11.00 -9.09 13.80
CA GLY A 24 12.24 -9.56 13.20
C GLY A 24 12.24 -9.57 11.68
N HIS A 25 11.47 -8.68 11.04
CA HIS A 25 11.44 -8.52 9.59
C HIS A 25 12.16 -7.24 9.17
N THR A 26 12.77 -7.27 7.98
CA THR A 26 13.40 -6.10 7.37
C THR A 26 12.38 -5.36 6.52
N VAL A 27 12.20 -4.06 6.75
CA VAL A 27 11.31 -3.21 5.96
C VAL A 27 12.13 -2.43 4.93
N VAL A 28 11.68 -2.48 3.69
CA VAL A 28 12.14 -1.63 2.60
C VAL A 28 10.98 -0.70 2.25
N GLY A 29 11.08 0.56 2.63
CA GLY A 29 9.98 1.49 2.57
C GLY A 29 10.24 2.66 1.62
N CYS A 30 9.19 3.13 0.94
CA CYS A 30 9.29 4.36 0.18
C CYS A 30 8.11 5.31 0.40
N GLY A 31 8.35 6.58 0.08
CA GLY A 31 7.38 7.65 0.15
C GLY A 31 7.98 8.94 -0.39
N ARG A 32 7.21 10.03 -0.38
CA ARG A 32 7.67 11.33 -0.92
C ARG A 32 8.24 12.27 0.15
N ASN A 33 7.99 12.01 1.42
CA ASN A 33 8.43 12.87 2.52
C ASN A 33 9.83 12.46 2.99
N GLU A 34 10.86 13.12 2.46
CA GLU A 34 12.26 12.83 2.75
C GLU A 34 12.61 13.01 4.25
N ILE A 35 11.96 13.95 4.94
CA ILE A 35 12.19 14.16 6.38
C ILE A 35 11.74 12.96 7.18
N GLU A 36 10.56 12.43 6.88
CA GLU A 36 10.05 11.24 7.56
C GLU A 36 10.82 9.97 7.17
N LEU A 37 11.31 9.86 5.93
CA LEU A 37 12.17 8.77 5.51
C LEU A 37 13.51 8.78 6.26
N GLN A 38 14.09 9.98 6.45
CA GLN A 38 15.30 10.12 7.26
C GLN A 38 15.05 9.70 8.71
N ARG A 39 13.93 10.13 9.33
CA ARG A 39 13.54 9.70 10.69
C ARG A 39 13.38 8.19 10.79
N LEU A 40 12.73 7.57 9.80
CA LEU A 40 12.59 6.11 9.73
C LEU A 40 13.95 5.41 9.65
N SER A 41 14.89 5.95 8.86
CA SER A 41 16.25 5.39 8.75
C SER A 41 17.05 5.52 10.05
N GLU A 42 16.85 6.61 10.79
CA GLU A 42 17.48 6.81 12.12
C GLU A 42 16.86 5.88 13.19
N GLU A 43 15.54 5.67 13.14
CA GLU A 43 14.78 4.83 14.07
C GLU A 43 15.01 3.33 13.82
N PHE A 44 15.14 2.93 12.54
CA PHE A 44 15.26 1.54 12.09
C PHE A 44 16.49 1.35 11.18
N PRO A 45 17.72 1.38 11.72
CA PRO A 45 18.95 1.40 10.91
C PRO A 45 19.19 0.11 10.10
N ASP A 46 18.55 -1.00 10.46
CA ASP A 46 18.64 -2.27 9.71
C ASP A 46 17.60 -2.37 8.57
N CYS A 47 16.82 -1.30 8.35
CA CYS A 47 15.84 -1.17 7.29
C CYS A 47 16.34 -0.20 6.21
N PHE A 48 15.69 -0.22 5.05
CA PHE A 48 16.02 0.68 3.94
C PHE A 48 14.83 1.58 3.60
N PHE A 49 15.06 2.90 3.57
CA PHE A 49 14.03 3.87 3.23
C PHE A 49 14.55 4.87 2.20
N MET A 50 13.78 5.08 1.12
CA MET A 50 14.17 5.94 0.00
C MET A 50 12.97 6.75 -0.51
N ALA A 51 13.24 7.97 -0.99
CA ALA A 51 12.25 8.77 -1.68
C ALA A 51 11.83 8.11 -3.00
N CYS A 52 10.51 7.98 -3.19
CA CYS A 52 9.94 7.46 -4.43
C CYS A 52 8.52 8.03 -4.62
N ASP A 53 8.25 8.58 -5.80
CA ASP A 53 6.90 8.85 -6.26
C ASP A 53 6.42 7.65 -7.10
N VAL A 54 5.50 6.87 -6.56
CA VAL A 54 4.97 5.67 -7.23
C VAL A 54 4.25 5.99 -8.55
N SER A 55 3.80 7.22 -8.76
CA SER A 55 3.17 7.66 -10.00
C SER A 55 4.17 7.88 -11.16
N ASP A 56 5.46 7.97 -10.85
CA ASP A 56 6.57 8.07 -11.81
C ASP A 56 7.28 6.72 -11.91
N GLU A 57 7.18 6.09 -13.08
CA GLU A 57 7.79 4.78 -13.33
C GLU A 57 9.31 4.80 -13.20
N GLY A 58 9.99 5.89 -13.63
CA GLY A 58 11.45 6.03 -13.46
C GLY A 58 11.84 6.09 -11.99
N SER A 59 11.08 6.81 -11.17
CA SER A 59 11.29 6.85 -9.71
C SER A 59 11.10 5.47 -9.06
N VAL A 60 10.16 4.67 -9.56
CA VAL A 60 9.95 3.29 -9.10
C VAL A 60 11.10 2.38 -9.51
N GLU A 61 11.59 2.50 -10.74
CA GLU A 61 12.75 1.73 -11.24
C GLU A 61 14.00 2.01 -10.40
N ASP A 62 14.30 3.27 -10.11
CA ASP A 62 15.42 3.68 -9.26
C ASP A 62 15.27 3.10 -7.84
N PHE A 63 14.08 3.22 -7.25
CA PHE A 63 13.80 2.64 -5.93
C PHE A 63 14.02 1.13 -5.90
N VAL A 64 13.50 0.40 -6.88
CA VAL A 64 13.63 -1.07 -6.97
C VAL A 64 15.09 -1.48 -7.08
N ASN A 65 15.87 -0.80 -7.92
CA ASN A 65 17.29 -1.10 -8.09
C ASN A 65 18.09 -0.89 -6.79
N GLU A 66 17.90 0.23 -6.12
CA GLU A 66 18.58 0.53 -4.85
C GLU A 66 18.12 -0.39 -3.71
N ALA A 67 16.84 -0.73 -3.65
CA ALA A 67 16.28 -1.65 -2.68
C ALA A 67 16.87 -3.07 -2.81
N LEU A 68 17.01 -3.56 -4.04
CA LEU A 68 17.65 -4.85 -4.32
C LEU A 68 19.10 -4.91 -3.82
N ILE A 69 19.86 -3.84 -4.06
CA ILE A 69 21.25 -3.75 -3.63
C ILE A 69 21.35 -3.69 -2.11
N SER A 70 20.46 -2.95 -1.47
CA SER A 70 20.54 -2.64 -0.05
C SER A 70 19.97 -3.73 0.87
N ALA A 71 18.92 -4.43 0.43
CA ALA A 71 18.17 -5.37 1.27
C ALA A 71 17.88 -6.72 0.62
N GLY A 72 17.99 -6.83 -0.71
CA GLY A 72 17.65 -8.04 -1.45
C GLY A 72 16.17 -8.11 -1.85
N GLU A 73 15.78 -9.22 -2.45
CA GLU A 73 14.46 -9.44 -3.05
C GLU A 73 13.34 -9.56 -2.02
N PRO A 74 12.13 -9.04 -2.31
CA PRO A 74 11.04 -9.02 -1.36
C PRO A 74 10.32 -10.37 -1.24
N ASP A 75 10.01 -10.77 0.00
CA ASP A 75 9.01 -11.81 0.29
C ASP A 75 7.59 -11.23 0.14
N PHE A 76 7.39 -9.97 0.56
CA PHE A 76 6.12 -9.25 0.49
C PHE A 76 6.28 -7.91 -0.22
N LEU A 77 5.33 -7.58 -1.11
CA LEU A 77 5.10 -6.23 -1.61
C LEU A 77 3.78 -5.70 -1.06
N ILE A 78 3.82 -4.61 -0.29
CA ILE A 78 2.63 -3.93 0.23
C ILE A 78 2.44 -2.62 -0.53
N ASN A 79 1.50 -2.60 -1.46
CA ASN A 79 1.07 -1.39 -2.16
C ASN A 79 0.09 -0.63 -1.26
N ASN A 80 0.63 0.25 -0.41
CA ASN A 80 -0.12 1.05 0.55
C ASN A 80 -0.25 2.52 0.14
N ALA A 81 0.68 3.07 -0.64
CA ALA A 81 0.62 4.47 -1.08
C ALA A 81 -0.72 4.79 -1.77
N ALA A 82 -1.44 5.76 -1.26
CA ALA A 82 -2.70 6.23 -1.81
C ALA A 82 -3.00 7.66 -1.37
N ILE A 83 -3.83 8.36 -2.14
CA ILE A 83 -4.39 9.65 -1.81
C ILE A 83 -5.91 9.62 -1.98
N VAL A 84 -6.61 10.56 -1.33
CA VAL A 84 -8.06 10.78 -1.44
C VAL A 84 -8.31 12.20 -1.93
N ASN A 85 -9.39 12.42 -2.71
CA ASN A 85 -9.79 13.76 -3.13
C ASN A 85 -10.34 14.60 -1.97
N GLU A 86 -10.36 15.92 -2.15
CA GLU A 86 -11.21 16.78 -1.30
C GLU A 86 -12.68 16.37 -1.49
N PRO A 87 -13.42 16.14 -0.41
CA PRO A 87 -14.82 15.73 -0.52
C PRO A 87 -15.64 16.74 -1.31
N ALA A 88 -16.13 16.31 -2.47
CA ALA A 88 -16.95 17.14 -3.35
C ALA A 88 -17.77 16.27 -4.30
N PRO A 89 -18.95 16.73 -4.76
CA PRO A 89 -19.66 16.09 -5.85
C PRO A 89 -18.76 15.92 -7.09
N LEU A 90 -18.86 14.78 -7.77
CA LEU A 90 -17.94 14.43 -8.87
C LEU A 90 -17.79 15.53 -9.93
N TRP A 91 -18.86 16.23 -10.26
CA TRP A 91 -18.85 17.31 -11.27
C TRP A 91 -18.14 18.60 -10.79
N GLN A 92 -17.70 18.66 -9.54
CA GLN A 92 -16.90 19.77 -8.96
C GLN A 92 -15.44 19.38 -8.77
N VAL A 93 -15.10 18.09 -8.84
CA VAL A 93 -13.71 17.62 -8.76
C VAL A 93 -12.97 18.01 -10.04
N SER A 94 -11.81 18.65 -9.91
CA SER A 94 -11.01 19.05 -11.07
C SER A 94 -10.43 17.84 -11.82
N ALA A 95 -10.14 18.04 -13.11
CA ALA A 95 -9.47 17.00 -13.89
C ALA A 95 -8.07 16.69 -13.35
N GLU A 96 -7.35 17.69 -12.87
CA GLU A 96 -6.02 17.55 -12.27
C GLU A 96 -6.07 16.68 -11.02
N GLU A 97 -7.05 16.90 -10.14
CA GLU A 97 -7.22 16.10 -8.93
C GLU A 97 -7.60 14.66 -9.27
N PHE A 98 -8.56 14.46 -10.19
CA PHE A 98 -8.92 13.12 -10.65
C PHE A 98 -7.72 12.38 -11.26
N ASN A 99 -6.93 13.04 -12.12
CA ASN A 99 -5.73 12.48 -12.73
C ASN A 99 -4.67 12.14 -11.66
N SER A 100 -4.48 12.99 -10.67
CA SER A 100 -3.56 12.73 -9.56
C SER A 100 -3.94 11.46 -8.79
N LEU A 101 -5.24 11.27 -8.48
CA LEU A 101 -5.70 10.06 -7.82
C LEU A 101 -5.44 8.80 -8.66
N THR A 102 -5.75 8.85 -9.95
CA THR A 102 -5.53 7.69 -10.83
C THR A 102 -4.04 7.39 -10.99
N SER A 103 -3.19 8.41 -11.08
CA SER A 103 -1.74 8.26 -11.20
C SER A 103 -1.13 7.60 -9.95
N VAL A 104 -1.53 8.02 -8.75
CA VAL A 104 -1.00 7.44 -7.51
C VAL A 104 -1.65 6.10 -7.22
N ASN A 105 -3.00 6.05 -7.17
CA ASN A 105 -3.72 4.91 -6.61
C ASN A 105 -3.84 3.73 -7.57
N ILE A 106 -3.71 3.95 -8.89
CA ILE A 106 -3.82 2.90 -9.91
C ILE A 106 -2.47 2.69 -10.59
N ASN A 107 -1.93 3.73 -11.27
CA ASN A 107 -0.68 3.57 -12.01
C ASN A 107 0.48 3.28 -11.06
N GLY A 108 0.51 3.89 -9.86
CA GLY A 108 1.53 3.62 -8.85
C GLY A 108 1.56 2.15 -8.42
N VAL A 109 0.39 1.54 -8.20
CA VAL A 109 0.30 0.10 -7.90
C VAL A 109 0.77 -0.74 -9.09
N ALA A 110 0.36 -0.38 -10.31
CA ALA A 110 0.77 -1.09 -11.52
C ALA A 110 2.29 -0.96 -11.77
N ASN A 111 2.88 0.21 -11.52
CA ASN A 111 4.33 0.42 -11.63
C ASN A 111 5.09 -0.50 -10.66
N MET A 112 4.71 -0.52 -9.38
CA MET A 112 5.33 -1.42 -8.40
C MET A 112 5.19 -2.89 -8.80
N ILE A 113 4.01 -3.33 -9.21
CA ILE A 113 3.77 -4.71 -9.67
C ILE A 113 4.68 -5.05 -10.84
N ARG A 114 4.80 -4.17 -11.84
CA ARG A 114 5.61 -4.37 -13.05
C ARG A 114 7.08 -4.59 -12.74
N HIS A 115 7.63 -3.89 -11.77
CA HIS A 115 9.04 -3.98 -11.40
C HIS A 115 9.33 -5.05 -10.33
N VAL A 116 8.37 -5.35 -9.44
CA VAL A 116 8.61 -6.24 -8.29
C VAL A 116 8.15 -7.67 -8.54
N VAL A 117 7.01 -7.88 -9.22
CA VAL A 117 6.51 -9.26 -9.47
C VAL A 117 7.51 -10.12 -10.25
N PRO A 118 8.24 -9.61 -11.27
CA PRO A 118 9.27 -10.42 -11.94
C PRO A 118 10.35 -10.95 -11.00
N LEU A 119 10.70 -10.24 -9.92
CA LEU A 119 11.64 -10.69 -8.90
C LEU A 119 11.05 -11.87 -8.10
N MET A 120 9.80 -11.74 -7.66
CA MET A 120 9.08 -12.82 -6.98
C MET A 120 8.94 -14.07 -7.85
N LEU A 121 8.71 -13.90 -9.16
CA LEU A 121 8.64 -14.99 -10.12
C LEU A 121 9.99 -15.69 -10.28
N SER A 122 11.11 -14.94 -10.28
CA SER A 122 12.45 -15.53 -10.38
C SER A 122 12.82 -16.35 -9.14
N ASN A 123 12.29 -15.97 -7.97
CA ASN A 123 12.46 -16.68 -6.69
C ASN A 123 11.44 -17.79 -6.45
N ASP A 124 10.46 -17.92 -7.35
CA ASP A 124 9.33 -18.84 -7.19
C ASP A 124 8.63 -18.68 -5.82
N SER A 125 8.56 -17.45 -5.30
CA SER A 125 7.96 -17.13 -4.00
C SER A 125 7.63 -15.65 -3.90
N GLY A 126 6.48 -15.32 -3.30
CA GLY A 126 6.15 -13.93 -3.01
C GLY A 126 4.67 -13.70 -2.75
N MET A 127 4.38 -12.59 -2.07
CA MET A 127 3.02 -12.17 -1.77
C MET A 127 2.84 -10.68 -2.04
N VAL A 128 1.90 -10.32 -2.91
CA VAL A 128 1.53 -8.93 -3.20
C VAL A 128 0.26 -8.57 -2.42
N ILE A 129 0.33 -7.54 -1.58
CA ILE A 129 -0.78 -7.03 -0.81
C ILE A 129 -1.16 -5.65 -1.35
N ASN A 130 -2.27 -5.54 -2.05
CA ASN A 130 -2.79 -4.30 -2.57
C ASN A 130 -3.80 -3.71 -1.57
N LEU A 131 -3.46 -2.59 -0.91
CA LEU A 131 -4.38 -1.94 0.01
C LEU A 131 -5.59 -1.38 -0.77
N SER A 132 -6.73 -2.03 -0.56
CA SER A 132 -8.04 -1.63 -1.05
C SER A 132 -8.75 -0.73 -0.02
N SER A 133 -10.04 -0.79 0.04
CA SER A 133 -10.92 -0.05 0.97
C SER A 133 -12.29 -0.70 1.02
N GLY A 134 -13.08 -0.41 2.04
CA GLY A 134 -14.53 -0.61 1.99
C GLY A 134 -15.15 0.05 0.76
N TRP A 135 -14.62 1.19 0.32
CA TRP A 135 -15.04 1.90 -0.90
C TRP A 135 -14.49 1.29 -2.21
N GLY A 136 -13.74 0.22 -2.15
CA GLY A 136 -13.45 -0.64 -3.31
C GLY A 136 -14.52 -1.71 -3.53
N ARG A 137 -15.45 -1.89 -2.59
CA ARG A 137 -16.54 -2.87 -2.61
C ARG A 137 -17.92 -2.24 -2.37
N SER A 138 -17.95 -0.95 -2.06
CA SER A 138 -19.10 -0.08 -1.91
C SER A 138 -18.76 1.31 -2.43
N SER A 139 -19.63 2.28 -2.27
CA SER A 139 -19.39 3.67 -2.68
C SER A 139 -19.92 4.65 -1.65
N SER A 140 -19.43 5.88 -1.70
CA SER A 140 -19.91 7.01 -0.91
C SER A 140 -19.99 8.25 -1.79
N PRO A 141 -20.93 9.19 -1.53
CA PRO A 141 -20.91 10.49 -2.17
C PRO A 141 -19.61 11.24 -1.85
N ASP A 142 -19.32 12.26 -2.64
CA ASP A 142 -18.22 13.22 -2.48
C ASP A 142 -16.80 12.64 -2.61
N VAL A 143 -16.63 11.32 -2.65
CA VAL A 143 -15.35 10.61 -2.84
C VAL A 143 -15.38 9.68 -4.04
N ALA A 144 -16.19 10.00 -5.05
CA ALA A 144 -16.34 9.17 -6.25
C ALA A 144 -15.02 8.86 -6.97
N PRO A 145 -14.05 9.80 -7.14
CA PRO A 145 -12.75 9.47 -7.73
C PRO A 145 -11.98 8.43 -6.92
N TYR A 146 -11.95 8.55 -5.59
CA TYR A 146 -11.29 7.58 -4.73
C TYR A 146 -11.97 6.20 -4.81
N CYS A 147 -13.31 6.15 -4.74
CA CYS A 147 -14.06 4.91 -4.93
C CYS A 147 -13.67 4.24 -6.25
N ALA A 148 -13.64 4.99 -7.36
CA ALA A 148 -13.28 4.46 -8.67
C ALA A 148 -11.88 3.84 -8.66
N THR A 149 -10.89 4.47 -8.00
CA THR A 149 -9.54 3.93 -7.91
C THR A 149 -9.50 2.63 -7.09
N LYS A 150 -10.25 2.54 -5.99
CA LYS A 150 -10.28 1.34 -5.15
C LYS A 150 -11.04 0.17 -5.79
N TRP A 151 -12.08 0.44 -6.56
CA TRP A 151 -12.72 -0.56 -7.44
C TRP A 151 -11.75 -1.06 -8.51
N ALA A 152 -10.93 -0.18 -9.09
CA ALA A 152 -9.89 -0.56 -10.04
C ALA A 152 -8.86 -1.51 -9.40
N ILE A 153 -8.45 -1.27 -8.15
CA ILE A 153 -7.53 -2.15 -7.42
C ILE A 153 -8.13 -3.54 -7.16
N GLU A 154 -9.41 -3.64 -6.81
CA GLU A 154 -10.09 -4.93 -6.68
C GLU A 154 -10.07 -5.71 -8.00
N GLY A 155 -10.39 -5.04 -9.12
CA GLY A 155 -10.36 -5.66 -10.46
C GLY A 155 -8.95 -6.05 -10.91
N LEU A 156 -7.96 -5.16 -10.71
CA LEU A 156 -6.56 -5.43 -11.01
C LEU A 156 -6.05 -6.65 -10.23
N ASN A 157 -6.36 -6.71 -8.93
CA ASN A 157 -5.95 -7.82 -8.08
C ASN A 157 -6.55 -9.15 -8.55
N GLN A 158 -7.83 -9.18 -8.95
CA GLN A 158 -8.48 -10.38 -9.48
C GLN A 158 -7.85 -10.86 -10.79
N ALA A 159 -7.50 -9.94 -11.69
CA ALA A 159 -6.83 -10.29 -12.93
C ALA A 159 -5.41 -10.83 -12.67
N LEU A 160 -4.62 -10.10 -11.87
CA LEU A 160 -3.27 -10.51 -11.49
C LEU A 160 -3.24 -11.90 -10.85
N SER A 161 -4.21 -12.21 -9.98
CA SER A 161 -4.28 -13.50 -9.31
C SER A 161 -4.40 -14.71 -10.26
N GLN A 162 -4.91 -14.49 -11.47
CA GLN A 162 -5.07 -15.53 -12.49
C GLN A 162 -3.81 -15.68 -13.36
N GLU A 163 -2.89 -14.72 -13.30
CA GLU A 163 -1.65 -14.68 -14.07
C GLU A 163 -0.45 -15.23 -13.25
N LEU A 164 -0.57 -15.26 -11.92
CA LEU A 164 0.50 -15.69 -11.03
C LEU A 164 0.59 -17.22 -10.91
N PRO A 165 1.81 -17.80 -10.80
CA PRO A 165 2.00 -19.22 -10.53
C PRO A 165 1.62 -19.58 -9.07
N GLU A 166 1.54 -20.87 -8.77
CA GLU A 166 1.04 -21.40 -7.50
C GLU A 166 1.79 -20.85 -6.25
N ASN A 167 3.08 -20.55 -6.39
CA ASN A 167 3.95 -20.10 -5.27
C ASN A 167 4.03 -18.57 -5.10
N VAL A 168 3.34 -17.80 -5.96
CA VAL A 168 3.23 -16.34 -5.85
C VAL A 168 1.76 -15.96 -5.76
N GLY A 169 1.41 -15.12 -4.79
CA GLY A 169 0.01 -14.75 -4.58
C GLY A 169 -0.22 -13.24 -4.53
N THR A 170 -1.47 -12.84 -4.68
CA THR A 170 -1.91 -11.46 -4.51
C THR A 170 -3.25 -11.39 -3.79
N VAL A 171 -3.42 -10.37 -2.94
CA VAL A 171 -4.69 -10.09 -2.25
C VAL A 171 -5.04 -8.61 -2.33
N ALA A 172 -6.33 -8.31 -2.44
CA ALA A 172 -6.86 -6.96 -2.17
C ALA A 172 -7.28 -6.91 -0.70
N LEU A 173 -6.58 -6.10 0.10
CA LEU A 173 -6.79 -5.98 1.54
C LEU A 173 -7.51 -4.69 1.88
N ASN A 174 -8.76 -4.78 2.35
CA ASN A 174 -9.46 -3.67 2.98
C ASN A 174 -8.94 -3.51 4.43
N PRO A 175 -8.35 -2.36 4.80
CA PRO A 175 -7.86 -2.14 6.15
C PRO A 175 -8.98 -1.93 7.20
N GLY A 176 -10.22 -1.71 6.77
CA GLY A 176 -11.30 -1.22 7.61
C GLY A 176 -11.36 0.31 7.64
N VAL A 177 -12.04 0.86 8.65
CA VAL A 177 -12.14 2.31 8.89
C VAL A 177 -11.21 2.67 10.03
N ILE A 178 -10.14 3.42 9.73
CA ILE A 178 -9.04 3.70 10.65
C ILE A 178 -8.81 5.21 10.71
N ASN A 179 -8.67 5.76 11.92
CA ASN A 179 -8.39 7.17 12.13
C ASN A 179 -6.99 7.52 11.61
N THR A 180 -6.96 8.11 10.42
CA THR A 180 -5.78 8.60 9.71
C THR A 180 -6.10 9.99 9.18
N GLU A 181 -5.09 10.77 8.78
CA GLU A 181 -5.32 12.06 8.11
C GLU A 181 -6.24 11.92 6.89
N MET A 182 -6.17 10.79 6.18
CA MET A 182 -7.06 10.49 5.06
C MET A 182 -8.52 10.37 5.49
N LEU A 183 -8.80 9.70 6.62
CA LEU A 183 -10.16 9.59 7.15
C LEU A 183 -10.65 10.93 7.71
N GLN A 184 -9.79 11.65 8.44
CA GLN A 184 -10.08 12.97 8.98
C GLN A 184 -10.46 13.97 7.88
N LYS A 185 -9.78 13.90 6.73
CA LYS A 185 -10.13 14.69 5.54
C LYS A 185 -11.54 14.43 5.04
N CYS A 186 -12.00 13.17 5.10
CA CYS A 186 -13.33 12.77 4.60
C CYS A 186 -14.44 12.98 5.63
N TRP A 187 -14.17 12.75 6.92
CA TRP A 187 -15.20 12.64 7.98
C TRP A 187 -14.99 13.63 9.13
N GLY A 188 -13.94 14.48 9.07
CA GLY A 188 -13.68 15.46 10.12
C GLY A 188 -13.56 14.80 11.51
N GLU A 189 -14.17 15.40 12.50
CA GLU A 189 -14.14 14.93 13.90
C GLU A 189 -14.75 13.53 14.12
N GLU A 190 -15.61 13.05 13.22
CA GLU A 190 -16.17 11.70 13.32
C GLU A 190 -15.09 10.61 13.18
N ALA A 191 -13.97 10.92 12.55
CA ALA A 191 -12.83 10.02 12.43
C ALA A 191 -12.25 9.59 13.78
N ASP A 192 -12.36 10.41 14.82
CA ASP A 192 -11.83 10.14 16.16
C ASP A 192 -12.55 8.98 16.88
N SER A 193 -13.70 8.57 16.38
CA SER A 193 -14.43 7.40 16.90
C SER A 193 -13.85 6.06 16.44
N PHE A 194 -12.91 6.08 15.50
CA PHE A 194 -12.29 4.87 14.94
C PHE A 194 -10.90 4.59 15.53
N PRO A 195 -10.42 3.33 15.46
CA PRO A 195 -9.10 2.97 15.96
C PRO A 195 -7.99 3.80 15.30
N SER A 196 -6.95 4.14 16.05
CA SER A 196 -5.74 4.76 15.48
C SER A 196 -4.98 3.79 14.56
N ALA A 197 -4.13 4.33 13.69
CA ALA A 197 -3.28 3.53 12.80
C ALA A 197 -2.36 2.57 13.59
N GLU A 198 -1.82 3.02 14.72
CA GLU A 198 -0.98 2.22 15.60
C GLU A 198 -1.75 1.06 16.22
N SER A 199 -2.95 1.33 16.76
CA SER A 199 -3.81 0.28 17.33
C SER A 199 -4.20 -0.75 16.28
N TRP A 200 -4.52 -0.31 15.06
CA TRP A 200 -4.83 -1.19 13.94
C TRP A 200 -3.61 -2.02 13.54
N ALA A 201 -2.43 -1.43 13.46
CA ALA A 201 -1.21 -2.10 13.01
C ALA A 201 -0.85 -3.29 13.90
N THR A 202 -1.14 -3.25 15.21
CA THR A 202 -0.87 -4.37 16.14
C THR A 202 -1.60 -5.66 15.77
N THR A 203 -2.79 -5.55 15.18
CA THR A 203 -3.59 -6.71 14.71
C THR A 203 -3.39 -6.98 13.23
N ALA A 204 -3.22 -5.94 12.43
CA ALA A 204 -3.04 -6.07 10.98
C ALA A 204 -1.69 -6.67 10.58
N ALA A 205 -0.61 -6.31 11.28
CA ALA A 205 0.73 -6.82 10.95
C ALA A 205 0.81 -8.36 11.05
N PRO A 206 0.43 -9.01 12.17
CA PRO A 206 0.44 -10.48 12.23
C PRO A 206 -0.54 -11.12 11.23
N PHE A 207 -1.67 -10.47 10.92
CA PHE A 207 -2.57 -10.94 9.88
C PHE A 207 -1.91 -10.92 8.50
N ILE A 208 -1.27 -9.79 8.12
CA ILE A 208 -0.54 -9.65 6.86
C ILE A 208 0.59 -10.69 6.77
N LEU A 209 1.38 -10.85 7.83
CA LEU A 209 2.48 -11.81 7.88
C LEU A 209 2.03 -13.28 7.77
N GLY A 210 0.78 -13.56 8.10
CA GLY A 210 0.16 -14.89 7.97
C GLY A 210 -0.37 -15.20 6.57
N LEU A 211 -0.39 -14.23 5.64
CA LEU A 211 -0.87 -14.45 4.28
C LEU A 211 0.10 -15.33 3.49
N THR A 212 -0.48 -16.17 2.65
CA THR A 212 0.25 -17.15 1.83
C THR A 212 -0.34 -17.19 0.42
N PRO A 213 0.32 -17.82 -0.56
CA PRO A 213 -0.25 -18.02 -1.89
C PRO A 213 -1.59 -18.80 -1.91
N LYS A 214 -1.97 -19.49 -0.83
CA LYS A 214 -3.31 -20.08 -0.68
C LYS A 214 -4.42 -19.05 -0.54
N ASP A 215 -4.05 -17.79 -0.27
CA ASP A 215 -4.97 -16.67 -0.18
C ASP A 215 -5.08 -15.90 -1.50
N ASN A 216 -4.37 -16.35 -2.54
CA ASN A 216 -4.34 -15.72 -3.86
C ASN A 216 -5.75 -15.38 -4.37
N GLY A 217 -5.94 -14.13 -4.83
CA GLY A 217 -7.18 -13.63 -5.39
C GLY A 217 -8.29 -13.29 -4.39
N LYS A 218 -8.10 -13.57 -3.07
CA LYS A 218 -9.13 -13.28 -2.07
C LYS A 218 -9.28 -11.79 -1.79
N PRO A 219 -10.51 -11.27 -1.74
CA PRO A 219 -10.81 -9.93 -1.24
C PRO A 219 -10.90 -9.98 0.30
N LEU A 220 -9.79 -9.70 0.99
CA LEU A 220 -9.69 -9.81 2.43
C LEU A 220 -10.01 -8.48 3.14
N THR A 221 -10.34 -8.57 4.43
CA THR A 221 -10.45 -7.41 5.34
C THR A 221 -9.56 -7.70 6.54
N ALA A 222 -8.74 -6.73 6.93
CA ALA A 222 -7.93 -6.82 8.14
C ALA A 222 -8.82 -6.85 9.40
N PRO A 223 -8.38 -7.55 10.45
CA PRO A 223 -9.13 -7.64 11.71
C PRO A 223 -9.19 -6.31 12.47
#